data_c2c31edd9f5c43a5f77639858b7ec61a
#
_entry.id   c2c31edd9f5c43a5f77639858b7ec61a
#
_cell.length_a   1.000
_cell.length_b   1.000
_cell.length_c   1.000
_cell.angle_alpha   90.00
_cell.angle_beta   90.00
_cell.angle_gamma   90.00
#
_symmetry.space_group_name_H-M   'P 1'
#
loop_
_entity.id
_entity.type
_entity.pdbx_description
1 polymer ?
#
loop_
_entity_poly.entity_id
_entity_poly.type
_entity_poly.pdbx_seq_one_letter_code
_entity_poly.pdbx_strand_id
1 'polypeptide(L)'
;MLQKERLTLIGAPPSPYTRKMIALLRYRHIPYQIIWGNPGELLDGEGPLAELNIEPPKPVLLPTFLMRDDSGELKTVTDSTPIIRRLEKEYDGRSVIPNDPALCFLNYLLEDFGDEWVTKYMFHYRWHFEEDADNASSIPVSYTHLTLPTKRIV
;
A
#
# COMPACT_ATOMS: atom_id res chain seq x y z
N MET A 1 -19.62 -18.75 15.07
CA MET A 1 -18.69 -17.65 14.70
C MET A 1 -18.55 -17.68 13.19
N LEU A 2 -19.09 -16.72 12.48
CA LEU A 2 -18.87 -16.55 11.04
C LEU A 2 -17.38 -16.27 10.86
N GLN A 3 -16.69 -17.10 10.10
CA GLN A 3 -15.28 -16.93 9.78
C GLN A 3 -15.22 -15.68 8.89
N LYS A 4 -14.67 -14.57 9.42
CA LYS A 4 -14.53 -13.33 8.67
C LYS A 4 -13.66 -13.63 7.44
N GLU A 5 -14.14 -13.31 6.24
CA GLU A 5 -13.39 -13.53 5.00
C GLU A 5 -11.98 -12.95 5.12
N ARG A 6 -11.01 -13.64 4.56
CA ARG A 6 -9.63 -13.13 4.55
C ARG A 6 -9.55 -11.87 3.71
N LEU A 7 -8.94 -10.85 4.27
CA LEU A 7 -8.67 -9.62 3.57
C LEU A 7 -7.66 -9.87 2.44
N THR A 8 -7.98 -9.47 1.23
CA THR A 8 -7.08 -9.66 0.07
C THR A 8 -6.41 -8.35 -0.29
N LEU A 9 -5.09 -8.38 -0.47
CA LEU A 9 -4.34 -7.25 -0.99
C LEU A 9 -3.42 -7.67 -2.13
N ILE A 10 -3.28 -6.79 -3.10
CA ILE A 10 -2.31 -6.88 -4.19
C ILE A 10 -1.17 -5.95 -3.84
N GLY A 11 0.06 -6.43 -3.90
CA GLY A 11 1.22 -5.66 -3.50
C GLY A 11 2.50 -6.10 -4.18
N ALA A 12 3.55 -5.30 -4.06
CA ALA A 12 4.88 -5.63 -4.57
C ALA A 12 5.92 -5.67 -3.44
N PRO A 13 6.88 -6.60 -3.46
CA PRO A 13 7.90 -6.73 -2.42
C PRO A 13 8.70 -5.46 -2.13
N PRO A 14 9.07 -4.64 -3.13
CA PRO A 14 9.84 -3.41 -2.91
C PRO A 14 8.99 -2.21 -2.50
N SER A 15 7.67 -2.33 -2.46
CA SER A 15 6.76 -1.25 -2.06
C SER A 15 6.80 -1.03 -0.55
N PRO A 16 7.19 0.16 -0.06
CA PRO A 16 7.18 0.47 1.37
C PRO A 16 5.78 0.42 1.96
N TYR A 17 4.78 0.89 1.22
CA TYR A 17 3.38 0.87 1.67
C TYR A 17 2.81 -0.55 1.71
N THR A 18 3.20 -1.43 0.79
CA THR A 18 2.88 -2.86 0.90
C THR A 18 3.46 -3.45 2.19
N ARG A 19 4.71 -3.13 2.51
CA ARG A 19 5.36 -3.58 3.74
C ARG A 19 4.71 -3.00 4.99
N LYS A 20 4.35 -1.71 4.99
CA LYS A 20 3.60 -1.03 6.05
C LYS A 20 2.30 -1.79 6.36
N MET A 21 1.50 -2.06 5.33
CA MET A 21 0.22 -2.73 5.52
C MET A 21 0.35 -4.19 5.96
N ILE A 22 1.30 -4.94 5.43
CA ILE A 22 1.57 -6.30 5.90
C ILE A 22 1.98 -6.31 7.37
N ALA A 23 2.85 -5.38 7.79
CA ALA A 23 3.28 -5.26 9.19
C ALA A 23 2.08 -4.96 10.12
N LEU A 24 1.21 -4.03 9.71
CA LEU A 24 0.00 -3.69 10.44
C LEU A 24 -0.95 -4.89 10.58
N LEU A 25 -1.24 -5.59 9.48
CA LEU A 25 -2.15 -6.75 9.49
C LEU A 25 -1.61 -7.86 10.41
N ARG A 26 -0.29 -8.09 10.38
CA ARG A 26 0.38 -9.06 11.28
C ARG A 26 0.31 -8.62 12.74
N TYR A 27 0.61 -7.37 13.03
CA TYR A 27 0.55 -6.83 14.39
C TYR A 27 -0.86 -6.93 14.98
N ARG A 28 -1.88 -6.62 14.19
CA ARG A 28 -3.28 -6.67 14.59
C ARG A 28 -3.89 -8.07 14.54
N HIS A 29 -3.17 -9.07 14.05
CA HIS A 29 -3.65 -10.44 13.84
C HIS A 29 -4.88 -10.51 12.91
N ILE A 30 -4.95 -9.62 11.92
CA ILE A 30 -6.00 -9.64 10.90
C ILE A 30 -5.64 -10.69 9.84
N PRO A 31 -6.49 -11.70 9.60
CA PRO A 31 -6.23 -12.71 8.57
C PRO A 31 -6.25 -12.07 7.17
N TYR A 32 -5.19 -12.31 6.40
CA TYR A 32 -5.07 -11.77 5.06
C TYR A 32 -4.45 -12.78 4.09
N GLN A 33 -4.62 -12.51 2.81
CA GLN A 33 -3.86 -13.12 1.73
C GLN A 33 -3.25 -12.02 0.86
N ILE A 34 -2.09 -12.28 0.29
CA ILE A 34 -1.43 -11.36 -0.61
C ILE A 34 -1.26 -11.97 -1.98
N ILE A 35 -1.59 -11.19 -3.00
CA ILE A 35 -1.31 -11.46 -4.40
C ILE A 35 -0.16 -10.55 -4.79
N TRP A 36 0.95 -11.14 -5.19
CA TRP A 36 2.10 -10.37 -5.64
C TRP A 36 1.87 -9.96 -7.11
N GLY A 37 1.95 -8.66 -7.37
CA GLY A 37 1.80 -8.05 -8.68
C GLY A 37 2.49 -6.71 -8.74
N ASN A 38 2.60 -6.14 -9.92
CA ASN A 38 3.15 -4.82 -10.13
C ASN A 38 2.07 -3.86 -10.67
N PRO A 39 2.22 -2.54 -10.50
CA PRO A 39 1.25 -1.58 -10.99
C PRO A 39 1.06 -1.60 -12.52
N GLY A 40 2.09 -2.00 -13.30
CA GLY A 40 1.96 -2.14 -14.75
C GLY A 40 0.92 -3.18 -15.13
N GLU A 41 0.97 -4.37 -14.54
CA GLU A 41 -0.02 -5.44 -14.76
C GLU A 41 -1.45 -4.99 -14.41
N LEU A 42 -1.59 -4.14 -13.38
CA LEU A 42 -2.89 -3.58 -13.01
C LEU A 42 -3.40 -2.54 -14.00
N LEU A 43 -2.48 -1.76 -14.63
CA LEU A 43 -2.83 -0.74 -15.62
C LEU A 43 -3.16 -1.34 -16.99
N ASP A 44 -2.45 -2.38 -17.38
CA ASP A 44 -2.57 -2.99 -18.70
C ASP A 44 -3.84 -3.86 -18.83
N GLY A 45 -4.61 -4.01 -17.77
CA GLY A 45 -5.80 -4.86 -17.74
C GLY A 45 -5.47 -6.35 -17.80
N GLU A 46 -4.22 -6.70 -17.53
CA GLU A 46 -3.72 -8.05 -17.34
C GLU A 46 -3.46 -8.29 -15.85
N GLY A 47 -3.51 -9.53 -15.41
CA GLY A 47 -3.23 -9.88 -14.03
C GLY A 47 -4.45 -10.01 -13.12
N PRO A 48 -4.26 -9.99 -11.79
CA PRO A 48 -5.25 -10.49 -10.82
C PRO A 48 -6.61 -9.78 -10.84
N LEU A 49 -6.65 -8.49 -11.17
CA LEU A 49 -7.91 -7.73 -11.23
C LEU A 49 -8.71 -8.06 -12.48
N ALA A 50 -8.04 -8.27 -13.61
CA ALA A 50 -8.69 -8.68 -14.87
C ALA A 50 -9.32 -10.05 -14.74
N GLU A 51 -8.62 -11.01 -14.12
CA GLU A 51 -9.16 -12.35 -13.85
C GLU A 51 -10.42 -12.31 -12.95
N LEU A 52 -10.48 -11.36 -12.02
CA LEU A 52 -11.62 -11.17 -11.12
C LEU A 52 -12.71 -10.26 -11.71
N ASN A 53 -12.49 -9.69 -12.90
CA ASN A 53 -13.36 -8.70 -13.53
C ASN A 53 -13.64 -7.49 -12.62
N ILE A 54 -12.60 -7.03 -11.92
CA ILE A 54 -12.67 -5.87 -11.00
C ILE A 54 -11.89 -4.71 -11.62
N GLU A 55 -12.48 -3.52 -11.61
CA GLU A 55 -11.82 -2.32 -12.12
C GLU A 55 -10.56 -1.97 -11.27
N PRO A 56 -9.43 -1.61 -11.92
CA PRO A 56 -8.27 -1.11 -11.22
C PRO A 56 -8.58 0.21 -10.50
N PRO A 57 -7.92 0.49 -9.38
CA PRO A 57 -8.13 1.73 -8.63
C PRO A 57 -7.62 2.94 -9.42
N LYS A 58 -8.18 4.11 -9.13
CA LYS A 58 -7.73 5.39 -9.69
C LYS A 58 -7.41 6.36 -8.54
N PRO A 59 -6.14 6.72 -8.32
CA PRO A 59 -4.93 6.27 -9.03
C PRO A 59 -4.54 4.83 -8.70
N VAL A 60 -3.77 4.19 -9.60
CA VAL A 60 -3.20 2.86 -9.36
C VAL A 60 -2.05 2.98 -8.38
N LEU A 61 -2.26 2.51 -7.15
CA LEU A 61 -1.29 2.54 -6.06
C LEU A 61 -1.19 1.15 -5.42
N LEU A 62 -0.03 0.84 -4.87
CA LEU A 62 0.17 -0.38 -4.08
C LEU A 62 0.41 -0.05 -2.60
N PRO A 63 -0.15 -0.87 -1.68
CA PRO A 63 -1.00 -2.02 -1.98
C PRO A 63 -2.42 -1.60 -2.39
N THR A 64 -3.03 -2.40 -3.28
CA THR A 64 -4.45 -2.32 -3.59
C THR A 64 -5.19 -3.39 -2.79
N PHE A 65 -6.17 -3.00 -2.01
CA PHE A 65 -7.02 -3.91 -1.25
C PHE A 65 -8.30 -4.23 -2.01
N LEU A 66 -8.76 -5.46 -1.91
CA LEU A 66 -10.10 -5.85 -2.33
C LEU A 66 -11.01 -5.84 -1.10
N MET A 67 -11.93 -4.89 -1.06
CA MET A 67 -12.84 -4.68 0.08
C MET A 67 -14.27 -4.52 -0.41
N ARG A 68 -15.22 -5.02 0.38
CA ARG A 68 -16.63 -4.81 0.07
C ARG A 68 -17.05 -3.41 0.46
N ASP A 69 -17.83 -2.78 -0.41
CA ASP A 69 -18.52 -1.52 -0.10
C ASP A 69 -19.80 -1.75 0.71
N ASP A 70 -20.53 -0.69 0.99
CA ASP A 70 -21.78 -0.75 1.77
C ASP A 70 -22.88 -1.55 1.07
N SER A 71 -22.81 -1.71 -0.24
CA SER A 71 -23.72 -2.57 -1.01
C SER A 71 -23.34 -4.05 -1.01
N GLY A 72 -22.14 -4.39 -0.48
CA GLY A 72 -21.57 -5.71 -0.50
C GLY A 72 -20.78 -6.03 -1.76
N GLU A 73 -20.66 -5.10 -2.71
CA GLU A 73 -19.88 -5.26 -3.93
C GLU A 73 -18.38 -5.19 -3.62
N LEU A 74 -17.60 -6.07 -4.24
CA LEU A 74 -16.15 -6.11 -4.08
C LEU A 74 -15.51 -5.04 -4.96
N LYS A 75 -14.74 -4.14 -4.33
CA LYS A 75 -14.06 -3.02 -4.99
C LYS A 75 -12.61 -2.92 -4.60
N THR A 76 -11.86 -2.26 -5.46
CA THR A 76 -10.47 -1.89 -5.17
C THR A 76 -10.43 -0.65 -4.28
N VAL A 77 -9.60 -0.70 -3.24
CA VAL A 77 -9.33 0.42 -2.33
C VAL A 77 -7.83 0.59 -2.20
N THR A 78 -7.37 1.82 -2.33
CA THR A 78 -5.96 2.21 -2.17
C THR A 78 -5.82 3.27 -1.07
N ASP A 79 -4.58 3.66 -0.79
CA ASP A 79 -4.19 4.56 0.28
C ASP A 79 -4.23 3.91 1.67
N SER A 80 -3.04 3.82 2.28
CA SER A 80 -2.86 3.11 3.56
C SER A 80 -3.60 3.77 4.71
N THR A 81 -3.62 5.09 4.79
CA THR A 81 -4.18 5.84 5.92
C THR A 81 -5.69 5.66 6.10
N PRO A 82 -6.54 5.87 5.08
CA PRO A 82 -7.97 5.59 5.21
C PRO A 82 -8.27 4.11 5.41
N ILE A 83 -7.48 3.21 4.80
CA ILE A 83 -7.64 1.76 5.01
C ILE A 83 -7.34 1.40 6.47
N ILE A 84 -6.29 1.92 7.08
CA ILE A 84 -5.98 1.69 8.50
C ILE A 84 -7.15 2.13 9.37
N ARG A 85 -7.69 3.33 9.15
CA ARG A 85 -8.84 3.85 9.92
C ARG A 85 -10.11 3.01 9.75
N ARG A 86 -10.32 2.44 8.56
CA ARG A 86 -11.41 1.51 8.29
C ARG A 86 -11.21 0.21 9.05
N LEU A 87 -10.00 -0.37 8.99
CA LEU A 87 -9.67 -1.60 9.71
C LEU A 87 -9.77 -1.44 11.23
N GLU A 88 -9.46 -0.26 11.78
CA GLU A 88 -9.65 0.04 13.21
C GLU A 88 -11.11 -0.09 13.64
N LYS A 89 -12.06 0.25 12.77
CA LYS A 89 -13.50 0.16 13.04
C LYS A 89 -14.06 -1.25 12.80
N GLU A 90 -13.51 -1.97 11.82
CA GLU A 90 -14.05 -3.27 11.39
C GLU A 90 -13.50 -4.47 12.17
N TYR A 91 -12.32 -4.32 12.77
CA TYR A 91 -11.62 -5.41 13.47
C TYR A 91 -11.31 -5.03 14.91
N ASP A 92 -11.80 -5.83 15.83
CA ASP A 92 -11.42 -5.74 17.24
C ASP A 92 -9.99 -6.24 17.48
N GLY A 93 -9.45 -5.95 18.68
CA GLY A 93 -8.15 -6.41 19.13
C GLY A 93 -7.11 -5.30 19.25
N ARG A 94 -5.86 -5.58 18.85
CA ARG A 94 -4.77 -4.61 18.99
C ARG A 94 -4.99 -3.41 18.08
N SER A 95 -5.21 -2.23 18.68
CA SER A 95 -5.25 -0.97 17.93
C SER A 95 -3.84 -0.47 17.64
N VAL A 96 -3.66 0.18 16.49
CA VAL A 96 -2.46 0.97 16.17
C VAL A 96 -2.69 2.46 16.42
N ILE A 97 -3.91 2.86 16.78
CA ILE A 97 -4.24 4.24 17.13
C ILE A 97 -4.39 4.34 18.64
N PRO A 98 -3.55 5.11 19.33
CA PRO A 98 -3.64 5.31 20.77
C PRO A 98 -4.95 6.00 21.19
N ASN A 99 -5.46 5.63 22.37
CA ASN A 99 -6.65 6.29 22.93
C ASN A 99 -6.34 7.65 23.58
N ASP A 100 -5.11 7.86 24.04
CA ASP A 100 -4.68 9.15 24.59
C ASP A 100 -4.58 10.19 23.46
N PRO A 101 -5.22 11.38 23.56
CA PRO A 101 -5.25 12.35 22.51
C PRO A 101 -3.87 12.87 22.09
N ALA A 102 -2.92 13.02 23.02
CA ALA A 102 -1.58 13.49 22.72
C ALA A 102 -0.77 12.42 21.99
N LEU A 103 -0.87 11.17 22.42
CA LEU A 103 -0.25 10.05 21.73
C LEU A 103 -0.90 9.79 20.36
N CYS A 104 -2.22 9.98 20.25
CA CYS A 104 -2.92 9.89 18.97
C CYS A 104 -2.41 10.94 17.97
N PHE A 105 -2.22 12.17 18.42
CA PHE A 105 -1.64 13.24 17.60
C PHE A 105 -0.21 12.91 17.16
N LEU A 106 0.64 12.45 18.08
CA LEU A 106 2.01 12.05 17.76
C LEU A 106 2.05 10.87 16.79
N ASN A 107 1.15 9.90 16.95
CA ASN A 107 1.03 8.77 16.04
C ASN A 107 0.68 9.24 14.63
N TYR A 108 -0.28 10.16 14.51
CA TYR A 108 -0.67 10.75 13.24
C TYR A 108 0.50 11.52 12.59
N LEU A 109 1.18 12.35 13.37
CA LEU A 109 2.34 13.12 12.90
C LEU A 109 3.47 12.22 12.40
N LEU A 110 3.75 11.11 13.10
CA LEU A 110 4.78 10.15 12.71
C LEU A 110 4.38 9.36 11.46
N GLU A 111 3.10 9.04 11.32
CA GLU A 111 2.58 8.39 10.11
C GLU A 111 2.75 9.30 8.89
N ASP A 112 2.30 10.56 9.00
CA ASP A 112 2.43 11.56 7.95
C ASP A 112 3.91 11.80 7.58
N PHE A 113 4.77 11.94 8.58
CA PHE A 113 6.21 12.06 8.35
C PHE A 113 6.79 10.84 7.63
N GLY A 114 6.39 9.64 8.03
CA GLY A 114 6.83 8.40 7.38
C GLY A 114 6.39 8.30 5.92
N ASP A 115 5.14 8.62 5.66
CA ASP A 115 4.54 8.48 4.34
C ASP A 115 4.99 9.58 3.36
N GLU A 116 5.11 10.83 3.82
CA GLU A 116 5.34 11.98 2.94
C GLU A 116 6.82 12.41 2.86
N TRP A 117 7.58 12.25 3.95
CA TRP A 117 8.96 12.73 4.03
C TRP A 117 10.00 11.63 3.90
N VAL A 118 9.87 10.54 4.65
CA VAL A 118 10.82 9.42 4.62
C VAL A 118 10.82 8.75 3.25
N THR A 119 9.69 8.73 2.56
CA THR A 119 9.58 8.26 1.19
C THR A 119 10.47 9.04 0.22
N LYS A 120 10.62 10.35 0.40
CA LYS A 120 11.54 11.18 -0.40
C LYS A 120 13.00 10.79 -0.19
N TYR A 121 13.38 10.46 1.06
CA TYR A 121 14.74 9.95 1.34
C TYR A 121 14.97 8.59 0.69
N MET A 122 13.98 7.71 0.72
CA MET A 122 14.06 6.43 0.01
C MET A 122 14.31 6.62 -1.49
N PHE A 123 13.60 7.55 -2.14
CA PHE A 123 13.83 7.85 -3.55
C PHE A 123 15.21 8.45 -3.79
N HIS A 124 15.71 9.32 -2.92
CA HIS A 124 17.06 9.85 -3.02
C HIS A 124 18.09 8.71 -3.01
N TYR A 125 18.09 7.85 -2.01
CA TYR A 125 19.03 6.75 -1.90
C TYR A 125 18.88 5.71 -3.02
N ARG A 126 17.72 5.51 -3.56
CA ARG A 126 17.47 4.57 -4.66
C ARG A 126 18.01 5.06 -6.01
N TRP A 127 18.05 6.37 -6.24
CA TRP A 127 18.29 6.93 -7.58
C TRP A 127 19.47 7.87 -7.68
N HIS A 128 20.05 8.29 -6.56
CA HIS A 128 21.16 9.26 -6.54
C HIS A 128 22.50 8.57 -6.88
N PHE A 129 22.73 7.40 -6.34
CA PHE A 129 23.95 6.65 -6.55
C PHE A 129 23.79 5.70 -7.75
N GLU A 130 24.80 5.63 -8.62
CA GLU A 130 24.74 4.89 -9.89
C GLU A 130 24.49 3.38 -9.67
N GLU A 131 25.19 2.76 -8.73
CA GLU A 131 25.02 1.34 -8.40
C GLU A 131 23.62 1.03 -7.87
N ASP A 132 23.05 1.91 -7.04
CA ASP A 132 21.70 1.75 -6.50
C ASP A 132 20.63 1.96 -7.58
N ALA A 133 20.86 2.93 -8.47
CA ALA A 133 19.98 3.19 -9.61
C ALA A 133 19.95 2.00 -10.59
N ASP A 134 21.09 1.39 -10.87
CA ASP A 134 21.18 0.20 -11.72
C ASP A 134 20.48 -1.00 -11.10
N ASN A 135 20.69 -1.23 -9.80
CA ASN A 135 19.95 -2.26 -9.07
C ASN A 135 18.45 -2.00 -9.07
N ALA A 136 18.02 -0.76 -8.81
CA ALA A 136 16.60 -0.41 -8.77
C ALA A 136 15.93 -0.53 -10.14
N SER A 137 16.65 -0.21 -11.23
CA SER A 137 16.13 -0.31 -12.60
C SER A 137 15.90 -1.76 -13.04
N SER A 138 16.62 -2.71 -12.45
CA SER A 138 16.45 -4.14 -12.73
C SER A 138 15.19 -4.73 -12.09
N ILE A 139 14.60 -4.03 -11.11
CA ILE A 139 13.38 -4.48 -10.42
C ILE A 139 12.19 -3.82 -11.14
N PRO A 140 11.24 -4.58 -11.69
CA PRO A 140 10.06 -4.02 -12.34
C PRO A 140 9.15 -3.35 -11.30
N VAL A 141 9.42 -2.08 -11.01
CA VAL A 141 8.63 -1.26 -10.09
C VAL A 141 8.14 -0.05 -10.86
N SER A 142 6.92 -0.08 -11.30
CA SER A 142 6.29 1.02 -12.05
C SER A 142 6.07 2.30 -11.23
N TYR A 143 6.38 2.32 -9.93
CA TYR A 143 6.44 3.55 -9.13
C TYR A 143 7.40 4.60 -9.68
N THR A 144 8.38 4.20 -10.47
CA THR A 144 9.40 5.11 -11.02
C THR A 144 8.85 6.02 -12.09
N HIS A 145 7.78 5.60 -12.77
CA HIS A 145 7.19 6.37 -13.87
C HIS A 145 6.14 7.39 -13.42
N LEU A 146 5.56 7.22 -12.23
CA LEU A 146 4.49 8.09 -11.74
C LEU A 146 4.99 9.29 -10.92
N THR A 147 6.22 9.26 -10.41
CA THR A 147 6.69 10.24 -9.41
C THR A 147 8.02 10.91 -9.72
N LEU A 148 8.71 10.55 -10.78
CA LEU A 148 9.96 11.21 -11.15
C LEU A 148 9.76 12.06 -12.41
N PRO A 149 10.12 13.36 -12.37
CA PRO A 149 10.29 14.10 -13.60
C PRO A 149 11.42 13.44 -14.42
N THR A 150 11.10 12.97 -15.61
CA THR A 150 12.00 12.31 -16.57
C THR A 150 13.11 13.23 -17.10
N LYS A 151 13.57 14.21 -16.37
CA LYS A 151 14.72 15.02 -16.71
C LYS A 151 15.84 14.74 -15.73
N ARG A 152 16.85 13.97 -16.17
CA ARG A 152 18.20 14.14 -15.63
C ARG A 152 18.50 15.64 -15.72
N ILE A 153 18.61 16.30 -14.57
CA ILE A 153 19.25 17.59 -14.50
C ILE A 153 20.75 17.26 -14.59
N VAL A 154 21.31 17.56 -15.75
CA VAL A 154 22.75 17.56 -15.98
C VAL A 154 23.35 18.72 -15.19
#